data_fac6f39da39eb3778d5a40e2b10d154c
#
_entry.id   fac6f39da39eb3778d5a40e2b10d154c
#
_cell.length_a   1.000
_cell.length_b   1.000
_cell.length_c   1.000
_cell.angle_alpha   90.00
_cell.angle_beta   90.00
_cell.angle_gamma   90.00
#
_symmetry.space_group_name_H-M   'P 1'
#
loop_
_entity.id
_entity.type
_entity.pdbx_description
1 polymer ?
#
loop_
_entity_poly.entity_id
_entity_poly.type
_entity_poly.pdbx_seq_one_letter_code
_entity_poly.pdbx_strand_id
1 'polypeptide(L)'
;MTSILGISAFYHDSAAALVIDGNIIAAAQEERFSRKKHDASYPANAVNFVLKYANLKLSEVDYIVFYEKPFLKFERLLETYLAFAPAGFKSFSMSMPIWLKEKLFQKKMLFEELKEQDENFNDINKIYFSYIIIIIVTFF
;
A
#
# COMPACT_ATOMS: atom_id res chain seq x y z
N MET A 1 12.70 -17.04 10.85
CA MET A 1 12.42 -15.60 11.08
C MET A 1 11.59 -15.16 9.88
N THR A 2 10.37 -14.72 10.10
CA THR A 2 9.46 -14.25 9.05
C THR A 2 9.30 -12.75 9.18
N SER A 3 9.70 -12.01 8.14
CA SER A 3 9.67 -10.55 8.10
C SER A 3 8.59 -10.06 7.13
N ILE A 4 7.74 -9.13 7.59
CA ILE A 4 6.65 -8.55 6.82
C ILE A 4 6.78 -7.02 6.87
N LEU A 5 6.93 -6.41 5.69
CA LEU A 5 6.89 -4.96 5.55
C LEU A 5 5.49 -4.52 5.10
N GLY A 6 4.78 -3.82 5.95
CA GLY A 6 3.51 -3.20 5.64
C GLY A 6 3.70 -1.79 5.09
N ILE A 7 3.05 -1.47 3.97
CA ILE A 7 3.10 -0.15 3.32
C ILE A 7 1.68 0.36 3.08
N SER A 8 1.44 1.62 3.44
CA SER A 8 0.28 2.42 3.06
C SER A 8 0.75 3.62 2.25
N ALA A 9 0.21 3.83 1.06
CA ALA A 9 0.60 4.93 0.18
C ALA A 9 -0.49 5.27 -0.87
N PHE A 10 -0.29 6.37 -1.59
CA PHE A 10 -1.07 6.80 -2.75
C PHE A 10 -2.52 7.21 -2.48
N TYR A 11 -2.88 7.40 -1.22
CA TYR A 11 -4.21 7.87 -0.84
C TYR A 11 -4.13 9.09 0.10
N HIS A 12 -3.71 8.89 1.35
CA HIS A 12 -3.36 9.89 2.35
C HIS A 12 -2.53 9.20 3.45
N ASP A 13 -1.77 9.99 4.20
CA ASP A 13 -1.05 9.53 5.39
C ASP A 13 -0.21 8.27 5.11
N SER A 14 0.70 8.37 4.14
CA SER A 14 1.56 7.24 3.80
C SER A 14 2.46 6.85 4.97
N ALA A 15 2.66 5.55 5.12
CA ALA A 15 3.34 4.98 6.27
C ALA A 15 3.95 3.62 5.96
N ALA A 16 4.92 3.22 6.78
CA ALA A 16 5.50 1.88 6.76
C ALA A 16 5.58 1.28 8.16
N ALA A 17 5.42 -0.03 8.26
CA ALA A 17 5.58 -0.80 9.48
C ALA A 17 6.29 -2.12 9.19
N LEU A 18 7.21 -2.52 10.08
CA LEU A 18 7.93 -3.79 9.98
C LEU A 18 7.51 -4.72 11.13
N VAL A 19 7.10 -5.91 10.76
CA VAL A 19 6.73 -6.99 11.69
C VAL A 19 7.69 -8.16 11.48
N ILE A 20 8.25 -8.69 12.56
CA ILE A 20 9.11 -9.88 12.55
C ILE A 20 8.56 -10.90 13.53
N ASP A 21 8.28 -12.11 13.05
CA ASP A 21 7.74 -13.22 13.85
C ASP A 21 6.52 -12.82 14.69
N GLY A 22 5.64 -11.99 14.11
CA GLY A 22 4.41 -11.50 14.73
C GLY A 22 4.58 -10.31 15.67
N ASN A 23 5.81 -9.82 15.88
CA ASN A 23 6.09 -8.66 16.72
C ASN A 23 6.31 -7.41 15.85
N ILE A 24 5.69 -6.30 16.24
CA ILE A 24 5.93 -5.00 15.58
C ILE A 24 7.31 -4.51 16.04
N ILE A 25 8.21 -4.34 15.08
CA ILE A 25 9.59 -3.89 15.34
C ILE A 25 9.69 -2.38 15.28
N ALA A 26 9.12 -1.78 14.23
CA ALA A 26 9.08 -0.34 14.03
C ALA A 26 7.92 0.05 13.12
N ALA A 27 7.42 1.26 13.29
CA ALA A 27 6.42 1.87 12.42
C ALA A 27 6.66 3.37 12.32
N ALA A 28 6.41 3.97 11.16
CA ALA A 28 6.57 5.40 10.95
C ALA A 28 5.64 5.91 9.83
N GLN A 29 5.19 7.15 9.98
CA GLN A 29 4.50 7.90 8.93
C GLN A 29 5.50 8.73 8.13
N GLU A 30 5.28 8.84 6.82
CA GLU A 30 6.16 9.58 5.92
C GLU A 30 6.19 11.08 6.26
N GLU A 31 5.08 11.64 6.72
CA GLU A 31 4.97 13.06 7.11
C GLU A 31 5.96 13.47 8.21
N ARG A 32 6.42 12.51 9.04
CA ARG A 32 7.42 12.77 10.09
C ARG A 32 8.78 13.14 9.49
N PHE A 33 9.07 12.65 8.31
CA PHE A 33 10.33 12.88 7.59
C PHE A 33 10.18 13.96 6.53
N SER A 34 9.13 13.88 5.70
CA SER A 34 8.88 14.84 4.61
C SER A 34 8.42 16.20 5.10
N ARG A 35 7.90 16.29 6.35
CA ARG A 35 7.28 17.50 6.93
C ARG A 35 6.07 18.01 6.14
N LYS A 36 5.52 17.19 5.28
CA LYS A 36 4.33 17.49 4.48
C LYS A 36 3.14 16.77 5.09
N LYS A 37 2.16 17.57 5.58
CA LYS A 37 0.94 17.02 6.18
C LYS A 37 0.12 16.22 5.16
N HIS A 38 -0.39 15.05 5.57
CA HIS A 38 -1.14 14.14 4.72
C HIS A 38 -0.38 13.74 3.45
N ASP A 39 0.92 13.50 3.56
CA ASP A 39 1.74 13.05 2.44
C ASP A 39 1.22 11.71 1.90
N ALA A 40 0.83 11.71 0.63
CA ALA A 40 0.28 10.54 -0.06
C ALA A 40 1.30 9.84 -0.96
N SER A 41 2.54 10.34 -1.03
CA SER A 41 3.60 9.75 -1.85
C SER A 41 4.02 8.37 -1.34
N TYR A 42 4.83 7.66 -2.11
CA TYR A 42 5.48 6.45 -1.62
C TYR A 42 6.34 6.75 -0.38
N PRO A 43 6.20 5.99 0.74
CA PRO A 43 6.83 6.32 2.01
C PRO A 43 8.30 5.87 2.08
N ALA A 44 9.15 6.38 1.19
CA ALA A 44 10.55 5.98 1.08
C ALA A 44 11.35 6.16 2.37
N ASN A 45 11.13 7.30 3.06
CA ASN A 45 11.83 7.58 4.31
C ASN A 45 11.35 6.69 5.45
N ALA A 46 10.03 6.47 5.55
CA ALA A 46 9.45 5.58 6.56
C ALA A 46 9.91 4.13 6.35
N VAL A 47 9.93 3.64 5.10
CA VAL A 47 10.46 2.30 4.76
C VAL A 47 11.94 2.19 5.15
N ASN A 48 12.77 3.17 4.76
CA ASN A 48 14.18 3.20 5.14
C ASN A 48 14.37 3.19 6.68
N PHE A 49 13.55 3.96 7.39
CA PHE A 49 13.61 4.02 8.85
C PHE A 49 13.32 2.67 9.49
N VAL A 50 12.23 2.00 9.13
CA VAL A 50 11.85 0.72 9.77
C VAL A 50 12.82 -0.41 9.41
N LEU A 51 13.36 -0.44 8.18
CA LEU A 51 14.37 -1.41 7.76
C LEU A 51 15.70 -1.18 8.48
N LYS A 52 16.15 0.07 8.57
CA LYS A 52 17.38 0.44 9.28
C LYS A 52 17.29 0.11 10.77
N TYR A 53 16.12 0.32 11.39
CA TYR A 53 15.90 -0.01 12.80
C TYR A 53 16.10 -1.50 13.08
N ALA A 54 15.68 -2.36 12.16
CA ALA A 54 15.84 -3.81 12.25
C ALA A 54 17.19 -4.32 11.68
N ASN A 55 18.02 -3.43 11.12
CA ASN A 55 19.25 -3.80 10.40
C ASN A 55 19.00 -4.81 9.27
N LEU A 56 17.90 -4.62 8.53
CA LEU A 56 17.50 -5.44 7.38
C LEU A 56 17.58 -4.63 6.09
N LYS A 57 17.87 -5.31 4.97
CA LYS A 57 17.69 -4.76 3.62
C LYS A 57 16.30 -5.07 3.10
N LEU A 58 15.80 -4.26 2.17
CA LEU A 58 14.49 -4.47 1.55
C LEU A 58 14.41 -5.82 0.81
N SER A 59 15.48 -6.20 0.13
CA SER A 59 15.61 -7.48 -0.58
C SER A 59 15.56 -8.71 0.35
N GLU A 60 15.90 -8.55 1.62
CA GLU A 60 15.88 -9.60 2.65
C GLU A 60 14.49 -9.82 3.27
N VAL A 61 13.55 -8.88 3.06
CA VAL A 61 12.18 -8.99 3.56
C VAL A 61 11.45 -10.13 2.84
N ASP A 62 10.75 -10.97 3.60
CA ASP A 62 10.03 -12.12 3.06
C ASP A 62 8.75 -11.72 2.34
N TYR A 63 7.96 -10.80 2.95
CA TYR A 63 6.66 -10.37 2.43
C TYR A 63 6.53 -8.85 2.50
N ILE A 64 6.03 -8.26 1.41
CA ILE A 64 5.63 -6.85 1.37
C ILE A 64 4.11 -6.82 1.24
N VAL A 65 3.45 -6.18 2.19
CA VAL A 65 2.00 -6.10 2.23
C VAL A 65 1.56 -4.67 2.05
N PHE A 66 0.88 -4.41 0.95
CA PHE A 66 0.34 -3.10 0.62
C PHE A 66 -1.10 -2.99 1.08
N TYR A 67 -1.39 -1.90 1.79
CA TYR A 67 -2.76 -1.58 2.16
C TYR A 67 -3.48 -0.89 1.02
N GLU A 68 -4.55 -1.52 0.57
CA GLU A 68 -5.42 -0.97 -0.46
C GLU A 68 -6.89 -1.07 -0.03
N LYS A 69 -7.66 -0.01 -0.30
CA LYS A 69 -9.13 0.02 -0.17
C LYS A 69 -9.90 -0.09 -1.51
N PRO A 70 -9.44 -0.79 -2.54
CA PRO A 70 -10.13 -0.76 -3.85
C PRO A 70 -11.46 -1.49 -3.82
N PHE A 71 -11.62 -2.53 -2.99
CA PHE A 71 -12.88 -3.27 -2.92
C PHE A 71 -14.00 -2.45 -2.29
N LEU A 72 -13.74 -1.59 -1.32
CA LEU A 72 -14.77 -0.69 -0.78
C LEU A 72 -15.25 0.33 -1.81
N LYS A 73 -14.34 0.84 -2.64
CA LYS A 73 -14.73 1.73 -3.76
C LYS A 73 -15.53 0.97 -4.82
N PHE A 74 -15.10 -0.26 -5.14
CA PHE A 74 -15.82 -1.11 -6.10
C PHE A 74 -17.20 -1.51 -5.58
N GLU A 75 -17.27 -1.97 -4.33
CA GLU A 75 -18.51 -2.34 -3.67
C GLU A 75 -19.50 -1.18 -3.65
N ARG A 76 -19.08 0.02 -3.26
CA ARG A 76 -19.89 1.24 -3.31
C ARG A 76 -20.34 1.62 -4.73
N LEU A 77 -19.46 1.49 -5.72
CA LEU A 77 -19.78 1.70 -7.12
C LEU A 77 -20.83 0.69 -7.60
N LEU A 78 -20.67 -0.58 -7.24
CA LEU A 78 -21.59 -1.65 -7.60
C LEU A 78 -22.93 -1.49 -6.88
N GLU A 79 -22.92 -1.22 -5.58
CA GLU A 79 -24.14 -0.95 -4.79
C GLU A 79 -24.91 0.25 -5.33
N THR A 80 -24.21 1.34 -5.64
CA THR A 80 -24.81 2.54 -6.24
C THR A 80 -25.42 2.22 -7.58
N TYR A 81 -24.74 1.46 -8.43
CA TYR A 81 -25.30 1.04 -9.72
C TYR A 81 -26.54 0.16 -9.55
N LEU A 82 -26.49 -0.84 -8.67
CA LEU A 82 -27.64 -1.73 -8.41
C LEU A 82 -28.84 -0.98 -7.84
N ALA A 83 -28.59 0.01 -6.98
CA ALA A 83 -29.66 0.83 -6.40
C ALA A 83 -30.38 1.72 -7.42
N PHE A 84 -29.71 2.15 -8.47
CA PHE A 84 -30.24 3.08 -9.47
C PHE A 84 -30.38 2.47 -10.88
N ALA A 85 -30.14 1.18 -11.03
CA ALA A 85 -30.27 0.50 -12.31
C ALA A 85 -31.68 0.61 -12.90
N PRO A 86 -31.85 0.85 -14.23
CA PRO A 86 -30.79 0.95 -15.24
C PRO A 86 -30.14 2.34 -15.38
N ALA A 87 -30.57 3.33 -14.57
CA ALA A 87 -29.97 4.65 -14.56
C ALA A 87 -28.51 4.57 -14.07
N GLY A 88 -27.59 5.27 -14.73
CA GLY A 88 -26.18 5.26 -14.36
C GLY A 88 -25.31 4.18 -15.05
N PHE A 89 -25.88 3.33 -15.90
CA PHE A 89 -25.11 2.32 -16.64
C PHE A 89 -23.93 2.92 -17.42
N LYS A 90 -24.14 4.09 -18.04
CA LYS A 90 -23.10 4.79 -18.79
C LYS A 90 -21.92 5.18 -17.88
N SER A 91 -22.21 5.76 -16.72
CA SER A 91 -21.17 6.13 -15.74
C SER A 91 -20.43 4.92 -15.19
N PHE A 92 -21.16 3.84 -14.87
CA PHE A 92 -20.58 2.60 -14.39
C PHE A 92 -19.67 1.96 -15.45
N SER A 93 -20.12 1.83 -16.69
CA SER A 93 -19.35 1.24 -17.78
C SER A 93 -18.10 2.06 -18.16
N MET A 94 -18.12 3.37 -17.92
CA MET A 94 -16.95 4.23 -18.13
C MET A 94 -15.97 4.14 -16.95
N SER A 95 -16.46 3.99 -15.73
CA SER A 95 -15.62 3.95 -14.51
C SER A 95 -14.91 2.62 -14.31
N MET A 96 -15.54 1.51 -14.69
CA MET A 96 -15.01 0.15 -14.48
C MET A 96 -13.66 -0.10 -15.18
N PRO A 97 -13.47 0.25 -16.47
CA PRO A 97 -12.17 0.04 -17.12
C PRO A 97 -11.06 0.88 -16.50
N ILE A 98 -11.37 2.12 -16.09
CA ILE A 98 -10.41 3.02 -15.43
C ILE A 98 -9.96 2.41 -14.11
N TRP A 99 -10.91 1.95 -13.29
CA TRP A 99 -10.63 1.33 -12.01
C TRP A 99 -9.80 0.05 -12.13
N LEU A 100 -10.15 -0.84 -13.07
CA LEU A 100 -9.37 -2.05 -13.35
C LEU A 100 -7.94 -1.71 -13.80
N LYS A 101 -7.79 -0.69 -14.61
CA LYS A 101 -6.50 -0.21 -15.08
C LYS A 101 -5.63 0.30 -13.93
N GLU A 102 -6.16 1.17 -13.09
CA GLU A 102 -5.47 1.68 -11.90
C GLU A 102 -5.01 0.55 -10.99
N LYS A 103 -5.87 -0.45 -10.77
CA LYS A 103 -5.56 -1.60 -9.92
C LYS A 103 -4.45 -2.49 -10.47
N LEU A 104 -4.48 -2.77 -11.78
CA LEU A 104 -3.44 -3.56 -12.45
C LEU A 104 -2.08 -2.87 -12.44
N PHE A 105 -2.08 -1.52 -12.56
CA PHE A 105 -0.84 -0.74 -12.55
C PHE A 105 -0.29 -0.48 -11.14
N GLN A 106 -1.11 -0.52 -10.10
CA GLN A 106 -0.69 -0.20 -8.74
C GLN A 106 0.40 -1.14 -8.21
N LYS A 107 0.28 -2.45 -8.49
CA LYS A 107 1.31 -3.43 -8.12
C LYS A 107 2.64 -3.15 -8.83
N LYS A 108 2.57 -2.80 -10.11
CA LYS A 108 3.75 -2.47 -10.91
C LYS A 108 4.39 -1.16 -10.42
N MET A 109 3.57 -0.15 -10.17
CA MET A 109 4.05 1.14 -9.65
C MET A 109 4.76 0.97 -8.30
N LEU A 110 4.17 0.20 -7.38
CA LEU A 110 4.80 -0.12 -6.10
C LEU A 110 6.12 -0.90 -6.28
N PHE A 111 6.15 -1.84 -7.22
CA PHE A 111 7.37 -2.61 -7.52
C PHE A 111 8.50 -1.71 -8.05
N GLU A 112 8.20 -0.75 -8.93
CA GLU A 112 9.19 0.20 -9.44
C GLU A 112 9.75 1.09 -8.31
N GLU A 113 8.90 1.62 -7.42
CA GLU A 113 9.31 2.40 -6.25
C GLU A 113 10.22 1.59 -5.30
N LEU A 114 9.86 0.33 -5.04
CA LEU A 114 10.67 -0.57 -4.21
C LEU A 114 12.02 -0.89 -4.85
N LYS A 115 12.04 -1.06 -6.17
CA LYS A 115 13.25 -1.33 -6.92
C LYS A 115 14.18 -0.11 -7.01
N GLU A 116 13.63 1.10 -7.10
CA GLU A 116 14.40 2.33 -7.00
C GLU A 116 15.07 2.47 -5.62
N GLN A 117 14.42 1.98 -4.57
CA GLN A 117 14.92 2.03 -3.21
C GLN A 117 16.00 0.96 -2.92
N ASP A 118 15.87 -0.23 -3.50
CA ASP A 118 16.86 -1.33 -3.42
C ASP A 118 16.93 -2.07 -4.75
N GLU A 119 18.00 -1.86 -5.51
CA GLU A 119 18.25 -2.50 -6.82
C GLU A 119 18.26 -4.03 -6.75
N ASN A 120 18.52 -4.61 -5.58
CA ASN A 120 18.50 -6.06 -5.37
C ASN A 120 17.08 -6.61 -5.15
N PHE A 121 16.08 -5.75 -5.00
CA PHE A 121 14.69 -6.16 -4.92
C PHE A 121 14.14 -6.49 -6.31
N ASN A 122 14.02 -7.79 -6.63
CA ASN A 122 13.66 -8.26 -7.97
C ASN A 122 12.44 -9.20 -7.99
N ASP A 123 11.80 -9.46 -6.86
CA ASP A 123 10.69 -10.41 -6.78
C ASP A 123 9.35 -9.71 -6.53
N ILE A 124 8.60 -9.48 -7.60
CA ILE A 124 7.24 -8.90 -7.55
C ILE A 124 6.24 -9.82 -6.83
N ASN A 125 6.53 -11.12 -6.70
CA ASN A 125 5.63 -12.07 -6.04
C ASN A 125 5.65 -11.90 -4.52
N LYS A 126 6.66 -11.24 -3.95
CA LYS A 126 6.68 -10.86 -2.53
C LYS A 126 5.65 -9.78 -2.18
N ILE A 127 5.02 -9.11 -3.17
CA ILE A 127 4.05 -8.05 -2.95
C ILE A 127 2.63 -8.62 -2.88
N TYR A 128 2.00 -8.44 -1.74
CA TYR A 128 0.63 -8.83 -1.43
C TYR A 128 -0.23 -7.61 -1.12
N PHE A 129 -1.54 -7.74 -1.32
CA PHE A 129 -2.52 -6.72 -0.97
C PHE A 129 -3.38 -7.20 0.20
N SER A 130 -3.57 -6.36 1.21
CA SER A 130 -4.36 -6.71 2.39
C SER A 130 -5.10 -5.50 2.96
N TYR A 131 -6.23 -5.78 3.63
CA TYR A 131 -7.04 -4.78 4.32
C TYR A 131 -6.66 -4.57 5.78
N ILE A 132 -5.83 -5.43 6.37
CA ILE A 132 -5.69 -5.56 7.84
C ILE A 132 -4.55 -4.73 8.43
N ILE A 133 -3.57 -4.30 7.65
CA ILE A 133 -2.33 -3.69 8.17
C ILE A 133 -2.50 -2.29 8.75
N ILE A 134 -3.58 -1.58 8.41
CA ILE A 134 -3.75 -0.17 8.85
C ILE A 134 -3.99 0.03 10.34
N ILE A 135 -4.55 -0.92 11.04
CA ILE A 135 -4.83 -0.74 12.46
C ILE A 135 -3.55 -0.45 13.25
N ILE A 136 -2.41 -0.92 12.78
CA ILE A 136 -1.12 -0.76 13.46
C ILE A 136 -0.51 0.64 13.22
N VAL A 137 -0.73 1.23 12.05
CA VAL A 137 -0.06 2.49 11.65
C VAL A 137 -0.86 3.74 12.04
N THR A 138 -2.17 3.62 12.25
CA THR A 138 -3.05 4.76 12.57
C THR A 138 -3.09 5.08 14.07
N PHE A 139 -2.59 4.18 14.93
CA PHE A 139 -2.62 4.34 16.40
C PHE A 139 -1.27 4.70 17.03
N PHE A 140 -0.23 4.97 16.25
CA PHE A 140 1.06 5.50 16.68
C PHE A 140 1.40 6.79 15.94
#